data_eef4ed175859bdea06cf81faa53bee61
#
_entry.id   eef4ed175859bdea06cf81faa53bee61
#
_cell.length_a   1.000
_cell.length_b   1.000
_cell.length_c   1.000
_cell.angle_alpha   90.00
_cell.angle_beta   90.00
_cell.angle_gamma   90.00
#
_symmetry.space_group_name_H-M   'P 1'
#
loop_
_entity.id
_entity.type
_entity.pdbx_description
1 polymer ?
#
loop_
_entity_poly.entity_id
_entity_poly.type
_entity_poly.pdbx_seq_one_letter_code
_entity_poly.pdbx_strand_id
1 'polypeptide(L)'
;EKEIELMFTIDSAKEAFEEQKQLIEARIREQEKLIGLLADKEQLLKDSSGTAQSDLSDARDRAGPEYLEQYDRVAKLVKKPPYLVAIKSQKCSGCHLRVSNEVSHMATVGGEPSYCDQCARMVYM
;
A
#
# COMPACT_ATOMS: atom_id res chain seq x y z
N GLU A 1 59.35 19.01 32.93
CA GLU A 1 57.92 18.87 33.41
C GLU A 1 56.90 19.21 32.30
N LYS A 2 57.00 20.33 31.63
CA LYS A 2 56.07 20.74 30.58
C LYS A 2 56.05 19.80 29.36
N GLU A 3 57.17 19.20 28.96
CA GLU A 3 57.24 18.25 27.87
C GLU A 3 56.49 16.96 28.16
N ILE A 4 56.55 16.48 29.40
CA ILE A 4 55.88 15.27 29.85
C ILE A 4 54.34 15.52 29.89
N GLU A 5 53.92 16.67 30.38
CA GLU A 5 52.49 17.04 30.33
C GLU A 5 51.93 17.15 28.91
N LEU A 6 52.73 17.70 27.99
CA LEU A 6 52.35 17.76 26.56
C LEU A 6 52.27 16.37 25.94
N MET A 7 53.17 15.46 26.26
CA MET A 7 53.08 14.09 25.79
C MET A 7 51.81 13.39 26.28
N PHE A 8 51.46 13.51 27.55
CA PHE A 8 50.26 12.92 28.11
C PHE A 8 48.99 13.49 27.44
N THR A 9 48.94 14.80 27.17
CA THR A 9 47.79 15.42 26.51
C THR A 9 47.67 14.96 25.06
N ILE A 10 48.77 14.80 24.35
CA ILE A 10 48.78 14.29 22.96
C ILE A 10 48.35 12.81 22.94
N ASP A 11 48.79 11.99 23.83
CA ASP A 11 48.44 10.57 23.86
C ASP A 11 46.96 10.38 24.23
N SER A 12 46.44 11.12 25.22
CA SER A 12 45.03 11.14 25.56
C SER A 12 44.15 11.63 24.40
N ALA A 13 44.58 12.67 23.67
CA ALA A 13 43.88 13.14 22.50
C ALA A 13 43.86 12.13 21.34
N LYS A 14 44.95 11.38 21.15
CA LYS A 14 45.01 10.30 20.16
C LYS A 14 44.07 9.14 20.51
N GLU A 15 44.04 8.72 21.77
CA GLU A 15 43.12 7.67 22.23
C GLU A 15 41.65 8.08 22.01
N ALA A 16 41.28 9.29 22.43
CA ALA A 16 39.95 9.80 22.23
C ALA A 16 39.57 9.93 20.74
N PHE A 17 40.51 10.32 19.90
CA PHE A 17 40.32 10.36 18.45
C PHE A 17 40.05 8.98 17.86
N GLU A 18 40.86 7.97 18.25
CA GLU A 18 40.69 6.61 17.72
C GLU A 18 39.39 5.98 18.19
N GLU A 19 38.95 6.21 19.44
CA GLU A 19 37.65 5.78 19.93
C GLU A 19 36.50 6.41 19.13
N GLN A 20 36.55 7.71 18.88
CA GLN A 20 35.53 8.41 18.09
C GLN A 20 35.53 7.90 16.64
N LYS A 21 36.69 7.69 16.05
CA LYS A 21 36.81 7.13 14.70
C LYS A 21 36.13 5.77 14.58
N GLN A 22 36.43 4.85 15.52
CA GLN A 22 35.80 3.53 15.56
C GLN A 22 34.28 3.61 15.70
N LEU A 23 33.76 4.51 16.52
CA LEU A 23 32.33 4.73 16.68
C LEU A 23 31.68 5.24 15.39
N ILE A 24 32.32 6.17 14.70
CA ILE A 24 31.86 6.71 13.42
C ILE A 24 31.87 5.62 12.34
N GLU A 25 32.94 4.85 12.24
CA GLU A 25 33.04 3.75 11.28
C GLU A 25 31.98 2.66 11.53
N ALA A 26 31.67 2.35 12.78
CA ALA A 26 30.60 1.43 13.13
C ALA A 26 29.23 1.96 12.68
N ARG A 27 29.00 3.25 12.91
CA ARG A 27 27.78 3.94 12.50
C ARG A 27 27.61 4.00 10.98
N ILE A 28 28.67 4.26 10.25
CA ILE A 28 28.66 4.23 8.79
C ILE A 28 28.26 2.84 8.28
N ARG A 29 28.89 1.77 8.79
CA ARG A 29 28.56 0.40 8.42
C ARG A 29 27.11 0.02 8.71
N GLU A 30 26.55 0.50 9.82
CA GLU A 30 25.12 0.30 10.13
C GLU A 30 24.21 1.01 9.16
N GLN A 31 24.52 2.27 8.81
CA GLN A 31 23.75 3.04 7.84
C GLN A 31 23.82 2.44 6.44
N GLU A 32 24.96 1.96 6.01
CA GLU A 32 25.12 1.28 4.71
C GLU A 32 24.26 0.02 4.62
N LYS A 33 24.16 -0.77 5.70
CA LYS A 33 23.25 -1.91 5.76
C LYS A 33 21.79 -1.50 5.64
N LEU A 34 21.38 -0.44 6.33
CA LEU A 34 20.02 0.07 6.26
C LEU A 34 19.67 0.59 4.85
N ILE A 35 20.60 1.27 4.20
CA ILE A 35 20.44 1.73 2.82
C ILE A 35 20.25 0.54 1.88
N GLY A 36 21.04 -0.53 2.02
CA GLY A 36 20.87 -1.75 1.25
C GLY A 36 19.48 -2.38 1.42
N LEU A 37 19.03 -2.54 2.67
CA LEU A 37 17.69 -3.08 2.97
C LEU A 37 16.55 -2.22 2.41
N LEU A 38 16.72 -0.90 2.41
CA LEU A 38 15.73 0.01 1.84
C LEU A 38 15.67 -0.09 0.32
N ALA A 39 16.83 -0.22 -0.35
CA ALA A 39 16.90 -0.41 -1.80
C ALA A 39 16.22 -1.71 -2.23
N ASP A 40 16.46 -2.82 -1.51
CA ASP A 40 15.80 -4.10 -1.77
C ASP A 40 14.28 -4.00 -1.61
N LYS A 41 13.81 -3.34 -0.54
CA LYS A 41 12.39 -3.10 -0.32
C LYS A 41 11.76 -2.22 -1.41
N GLU A 42 12.46 -1.19 -1.83
CA GLU A 42 11.99 -0.31 -2.90
C GLU A 42 11.81 -1.09 -4.21
N GLN A 43 12.78 -1.96 -4.53
CA GLN A 43 12.68 -2.81 -5.72
C GLN A 43 11.49 -3.77 -5.65
N LEU A 44 11.31 -4.46 -4.52
CA LEU A 44 10.16 -5.35 -4.31
C LEU A 44 8.81 -4.63 -4.46
N LEU A 45 8.71 -3.40 -3.94
CA LEU A 45 7.50 -2.59 -4.08
C LEU A 45 7.25 -2.15 -5.53
N LYS A 46 8.31 -1.78 -6.27
CA LYS A 46 8.21 -1.44 -7.69
C LYS A 46 7.72 -2.63 -8.52
N ASP A 47 8.30 -3.81 -8.29
CA ASP A 47 7.92 -5.03 -9.00
C ASP A 47 6.47 -5.44 -8.69
N SER A 48 6.10 -5.40 -7.41
CA SER A 48 4.72 -5.67 -6.96
C SER A 48 3.71 -4.66 -7.53
N SER A 49 4.06 -3.38 -7.59
CA SER A 49 3.22 -2.35 -8.19
C SER A 49 3.08 -2.54 -9.70
N GLY A 50 4.17 -2.90 -10.38
CA GLY A 50 4.16 -3.17 -11.82
C GLY A 50 3.25 -4.35 -12.18
N THR A 51 3.36 -5.46 -11.43
CA THR A 51 2.49 -6.63 -11.64
C THR A 51 1.03 -6.30 -11.37
N ALA A 52 0.73 -5.59 -10.30
CA ALA A 52 -0.64 -5.18 -9.98
C ALA A 52 -1.26 -4.24 -11.04
N GLN A 53 -0.45 -3.34 -11.63
CA GLN A 53 -0.89 -2.49 -12.74
C GLN A 53 -1.17 -3.30 -14.02
N SER A 54 -0.32 -4.27 -14.34
CA SER A 54 -0.54 -5.17 -15.48
C SER A 54 -1.82 -5.98 -15.30
N ASP A 55 -1.99 -6.61 -14.13
CA ASP A 55 -3.19 -7.39 -13.81
C ASP A 55 -4.45 -6.54 -13.86
N LEU A 56 -4.38 -5.29 -13.40
CA LEU A 56 -5.49 -4.35 -13.48
C LEU A 56 -5.84 -4.01 -14.93
N SER A 57 -4.83 -3.74 -15.78
CA SER A 57 -5.03 -3.47 -17.21
C SER A 57 -5.69 -4.65 -17.89
N ASP A 58 -5.16 -5.86 -17.69
CA ASP A 58 -5.70 -7.08 -18.27
C ASP A 58 -7.13 -7.39 -17.78
N ALA A 59 -7.43 -7.08 -16.52
CA ALA A 59 -8.78 -7.23 -15.99
C ALA A 59 -9.75 -6.21 -16.61
N ARG A 60 -9.31 -4.97 -16.82
CA ARG A 60 -10.11 -3.92 -17.48
C ARG A 60 -10.37 -4.27 -18.95
N ASP A 61 -9.38 -4.78 -19.67
CA ASP A 61 -9.52 -5.16 -21.08
C ASP A 61 -10.49 -6.33 -21.29
N ARG A 62 -10.60 -7.22 -20.29
CA ARG A 62 -11.58 -8.32 -20.28
C ARG A 62 -12.99 -7.90 -19.88
N ALA A 63 -13.13 -6.80 -19.17
CA ALA A 63 -14.43 -6.28 -18.77
C ALA A 63 -15.10 -5.55 -19.95
N GLY A 64 -16.40 -5.76 -20.14
CA GLY A 64 -17.17 -5.02 -21.16
C GLY A 64 -17.14 -3.51 -20.89
N PRO A 65 -17.09 -2.67 -21.94
CA PRO A 65 -16.96 -1.21 -21.80
C PRO A 65 -18.12 -0.60 -21.00
N GLU A 66 -19.30 -1.14 -21.13
CA GLU A 66 -20.51 -0.70 -20.40
C GLU A 66 -20.36 -0.86 -18.88
N TYR A 67 -19.80 -2.00 -18.43
CA TYR A 67 -19.55 -2.25 -17.02
C TYR A 67 -18.42 -1.40 -16.46
N LEU A 68 -17.39 -1.10 -17.27
CA LEU A 68 -16.30 -0.21 -16.88
C LEU A 68 -16.78 1.22 -16.67
N GLU A 69 -17.63 1.72 -17.55
CA GLU A 69 -18.21 3.06 -17.40
C GLU A 69 -19.00 3.18 -16.09
N GLN A 70 -19.82 2.17 -15.80
CA GLN A 70 -20.60 2.13 -14.56
C GLN A 70 -19.70 2.01 -13.32
N TYR A 71 -18.66 1.17 -13.39
CA TYR A 71 -17.69 1.03 -12.32
C TYR A 71 -16.95 2.34 -12.04
N ASP A 72 -16.50 3.03 -13.08
CA ASP A 72 -15.79 4.31 -12.96
C ASP A 72 -16.72 5.42 -12.44
N ARG A 73 -18.02 5.36 -12.76
CA ARG A 73 -19.04 6.25 -12.18
C ARG A 73 -19.18 6.03 -10.67
N VAL A 74 -19.28 4.78 -10.24
CA VAL A 74 -19.39 4.44 -8.81
C VAL A 74 -18.09 4.80 -8.07
N ALA A 75 -16.92 4.60 -8.69
CA ALA A 75 -15.63 4.98 -8.11
C ALA A 75 -15.52 6.50 -7.85
N LYS A 76 -16.20 7.33 -8.63
CA LYS A 76 -16.27 8.78 -8.40
C LYS A 76 -17.25 9.17 -7.28
N LEU A 77 -18.32 8.40 -7.09
CA LEU A 77 -19.36 8.67 -6.08
C LEU A 77 -18.97 8.14 -4.69
N VAL A 78 -18.36 6.99 -4.63
CA VAL A 78 -18.01 6.30 -3.39
C VAL A 78 -16.56 6.59 -3.00
N LYS A 79 -16.36 7.20 -1.84
CA LYS A 79 -15.03 7.66 -1.38
C LYS A 79 -14.00 6.55 -1.13
N LYS A 80 -14.45 5.33 -0.86
CA LYS A 80 -13.55 4.21 -0.46
C LYS A 80 -13.91 2.93 -1.19
N PRO A 81 -12.93 2.21 -1.77
CA PRO A 81 -13.12 0.88 -2.32
C PRO A 81 -13.55 -0.12 -1.21
N PRO A 82 -14.09 -1.28 -1.56
CA PRO A 82 -14.40 -1.77 -2.91
C PRO A 82 -15.66 -1.13 -3.51
N TYR A 83 -15.70 -0.97 -4.82
CA TYR A 83 -16.83 -0.37 -5.56
C TYR A 83 -17.82 -1.41 -6.08
N LEU A 84 -17.38 -2.65 -6.23
CA LEU A 84 -18.18 -3.82 -6.56
C LEU A 84 -18.15 -4.78 -5.37
N VAL A 85 -19.31 -5.18 -4.84
CA VAL A 85 -19.42 -5.97 -3.61
C VAL A 85 -20.51 -7.04 -3.71
N ALA A 86 -20.30 -8.17 -3.05
CA ALA A 86 -21.30 -9.23 -3.00
C ALA A 86 -22.45 -8.89 -2.06
N ILE A 87 -23.65 -9.38 -2.38
CA ILE A 87 -24.77 -9.47 -1.45
C ILE A 87 -24.65 -10.80 -0.68
N LYS A 88 -24.62 -10.74 0.64
CA LYS A 88 -24.61 -11.92 1.51
C LYS A 88 -25.73 -11.82 2.52
N SER A 89 -26.60 -12.82 2.57
CA SER A 89 -27.77 -12.85 3.49
C SER A 89 -28.61 -11.57 3.42
N GLN A 90 -28.91 -11.10 2.21
CA GLN A 90 -29.62 -9.84 1.94
C GLN A 90 -28.94 -8.58 2.50
N LYS A 91 -27.61 -8.63 2.75
CA LYS A 91 -26.82 -7.47 3.18
C LYS A 91 -25.74 -7.16 2.17
N CYS A 92 -25.55 -5.89 1.90
CA CYS A 92 -24.42 -5.39 1.11
C CYS A 92 -23.11 -5.58 1.87
N SER A 93 -22.14 -6.29 1.31
CA SER A 93 -20.82 -6.49 1.96
C SER A 93 -19.99 -5.20 2.07
N GLY A 94 -20.40 -4.12 1.44
CA GLY A 94 -19.69 -2.83 1.49
C GLY A 94 -20.17 -1.89 2.59
N CYS A 95 -21.48 -1.83 2.87
CA CYS A 95 -22.05 -0.99 3.93
C CYS A 95 -22.71 -1.78 5.07
N HIS A 96 -22.81 -3.12 4.92
CA HIS A 96 -23.43 -4.06 5.86
C HIS A 96 -24.93 -3.84 6.14
N LEU A 97 -25.58 -2.93 5.41
CA LEU A 97 -26.99 -2.69 5.52
C LEU A 97 -27.78 -3.65 4.62
N ARG A 98 -29.04 -3.87 4.99
CA ARG A 98 -29.95 -4.71 4.21
C ARG A 98 -30.27 -4.04 2.88
N VAL A 99 -30.18 -4.80 1.79
CA VAL A 99 -30.64 -4.37 0.46
C VAL A 99 -32.11 -4.73 0.25
N SER A 100 -32.79 -3.99 -0.62
CA SER A 100 -34.17 -4.31 -0.98
C SER A 100 -34.26 -5.67 -1.68
N ASN A 101 -35.44 -6.27 -1.65
CA ASN A 101 -35.69 -7.52 -2.36
C ASN A 101 -35.55 -7.34 -3.86
N GLU A 102 -35.89 -6.15 -4.38
CA GLU A 102 -35.77 -5.79 -5.78
C GLU A 102 -34.30 -5.80 -6.22
N VAL A 103 -33.41 -5.08 -5.49
CA VAL A 103 -31.96 -5.10 -5.77
C VAL A 103 -31.37 -6.50 -5.68
N SER A 104 -31.79 -7.28 -4.69
CA SER A 104 -31.33 -8.68 -4.54
C SER A 104 -31.79 -9.53 -5.73
N HIS A 105 -33.02 -9.37 -6.19
CA HIS A 105 -33.55 -10.08 -7.36
C HIS A 105 -32.82 -9.66 -8.65
N MET A 106 -32.66 -8.37 -8.89
CA MET A 106 -31.91 -7.85 -10.04
C MET A 106 -30.48 -8.36 -10.09
N ALA A 107 -29.78 -8.37 -8.96
CA ALA A 107 -28.43 -8.92 -8.85
C ALA A 107 -28.36 -10.43 -9.10
N THR A 108 -29.46 -11.17 -8.89
CA THR A 108 -29.54 -12.61 -9.15
C THR A 108 -29.83 -12.91 -10.62
N VAL A 109 -30.76 -12.15 -11.22
CA VAL A 109 -31.13 -12.34 -12.64
C VAL A 109 -29.97 -11.95 -13.56
N GLY A 110 -29.19 -10.94 -13.18
CA GLY A 110 -28.09 -10.44 -14.00
C GLY A 110 -28.60 -9.68 -15.24
N GLY A 111 -27.65 -9.33 -16.10
CA GLY A 111 -27.94 -8.61 -17.37
C GLY A 111 -27.68 -7.11 -17.23
N GLU A 112 -28.14 -6.46 -16.18
CA GLU A 112 -27.89 -5.06 -15.91
C GLU A 112 -27.16 -4.87 -14.56
N PRO A 113 -26.29 -3.83 -14.46
CA PRO A 113 -25.62 -3.51 -13.21
C PRO A 113 -26.62 -3.13 -12.11
N SER A 114 -26.55 -3.80 -10.98
CA SER A 114 -27.38 -3.52 -9.81
C SER A 114 -26.62 -2.71 -8.76
N TYR A 115 -27.29 -1.85 -8.03
CA TYR A 115 -26.68 -0.93 -7.07
C TYR A 115 -27.34 -1.06 -5.69
N CYS A 116 -26.53 -0.93 -4.65
CA CYS A 116 -27.04 -0.89 -3.30
C CYS A 116 -27.79 0.41 -3.02
N ASP A 117 -29.02 0.31 -2.52
CA ASP A 117 -29.89 1.45 -2.18
C ASP A 117 -29.30 2.40 -1.14
N GLN A 118 -28.37 1.92 -0.33
CA GLN A 118 -27.84 2.65 0.82
C GLN A 118 -26.49 3.32 0.53
N CYS A 119 -25.61 2.68 -0.27
CA CYS A 119 -24.24 3.15 -0.47
C CYS A 119 -23.83 3.31 -1.92
N ALA A 120 -24.76 3.09 -2.86
CA ALA A 120 -24.58 3.22 -4.29
C ALA A 120 -23.45 2.36 -4.91
N ARG A 121 -22.88 1.40 -4.18
CA ARG A 121 -21.92 0.43 -4.73
C ARG A 121 -22.61 -0.53 -5.67
N MET A 122 -21.91 -0.94 -6.71
CA MET A 122 -22.36 -2.05 -7.55
C MET A 122 -22.43 -3.33 -6.71
N VAL A 123 -23.48 -4.12 -6.91
CA VAL A 123 -23.71 -5.35 -6.15
C VAL A 123 -23.95 -6.53 -7.10
N TYR A 124 -23.52 -7.73 -6.63
CA TYR A 124 -23.73 -8.99 -7.32
C TYR A 124 -24.05 -10.10 -6.30
N MET A 125 -24.61 -11.20 -6.78
CA MET A 125 -24.86 -12.41 -5.97
C MET A 125 -23.73 -13.41 -6.07
#